data_47c533c1d3ec79218196b41df4c6380d
#
_entry.id   47c533c1d3ec79218196b41df4c6380d
#
_cell.length_a   1.000
_cell.length_b   1.000
_cell.length_c   1.000
_cell.angle_alpha   90.00
_cell.angle_beta   90.00
_cell.angle_gamma   90.00
#
_symmetry.space_group_name_H-M   'P 1'
#
loop_
_entity.id
_entity.type
_entity.pdbx_description
1 polymer ?
#
loop_
_entity_poly.entity_id
_entity_poly.type
_entity_poly.pdbx_seq_one_letter_code
_entity_poly.pdbx_strand_id
1 'polypeptide(L)'
;RYSSSAASDVYKRQTLDLLVLLPIIFWAARLTRNWIISWRGFEHEDFRYIDLKNTNRLNAEFRNFFGIHLFPTLIVNFCLYPLIFIFSNNATVTPFLYLASLFTFMSVVLETVADEQMRDFRKDPMNKGKTMKYKLWKYSRHPNYLGEIGFWFGIYFMGISSGLAPMWIILCPLSMLALFVFASCPMMDNRSLENRSDYKEYMEKTSQLLLLPPKN
;
A
#
# COMPACT_ATOMS: atom_id res chain seq x y z
N ARG A 1 -0.75 17.16 -43.64
CA ARG A 1 0.39 16.60 -42.84
C ARG A 1 0.32 16.99 -41.34
N TYR A 2 -0.16 18.20 -41.00
CA TYR A 2 -0.30 18.64 -39.60
C TYR A 2 -1.32 17.83 -38.82
N SER A 3 -2.40 17.35 -39.43
CA SER A 3 -3.44 16.56 -38.73
C SER A 3 -2.96 15.16 -38.27
N SER A 4 -2.01 14.56 -39.00
CA SER A 4 -1.49 13.22 -38.67
C SER A 4 -0.53 13.25 -37.46
N SER A 5 0.28 14.30 -37.29
CA SER A 5 1.19 14.43 -36.16
C SER A 5 0.40 14.73 -34.85
N ALA A 6 -0.58 15.64 -34.93
CA ALA A 6 -1.42 15.97 -33.78
C ALA A 6 -2.22 14.76 -33.30
N ALA A 7 -2.79 13.97 -34.21
CA ALA A 7 -3.46 12.72 -33.84
C ALA A 7 -2.51 11.71 -33.16
N SER A 8 -1.28 11.54 -33.68
CA SER A 8 -0.25 10.68 -33.08
C SER A 8 0.10 11.12 -31.66
N ASP A 9 0.23 12.43 -31.42
CA ASP A 9 0.58 12.97 -30.10
C ASP A 9 -0.56 12.81 -29.12
N VAL A 10 -1.81 12.96 -29.53
CA VAL A 10 -2.99 12.66 -28.73
C VAL A 10 -3.04 11.17 -28.33
N TYR A 11 -2.80 10.25 -29.26
CA TYR A 11 -2.77 8.82 -28.97
C TYR A 11 -1.67 8.45 -27.97
N LYS A 12 -0.47 9.00 -28.12
CA LYS A 12 0.64 8.79 -27.20
C LYS A 12 0.29 9.28 -25.80
N ARG A 13 -0.33 10.46 -25.70
CA ARG A 13 -0.75 11.02 -24.42
C ARG A 13 -1.83 10.17 -23.76
N GLN A 14 -2.85 9.75 -24.49
CA GLN A 14 -3.89 8.85 -23.99
C GLN A 14 -3.31 7.52 -23.48
N THR A 15 -2.35 6.93 -24.21
CA THR A 15 -1.67 5.71 -23.80
C THR A 15 -0.92 5.91 -22.49
N LEU A 16 -0.18 7.02 -22.35
CA LEU A 16 0.53 7.37 -21.12
C LEU A 16 -0.45 7.52 -19.94
N ASP A 17 -1.52 8.28 -20.14
CA ASP A 17 -2.53 8.51 -19.11
C ASP A 17 -3.18 7.19 -18.68
N LEU A 18 -3.51 6.30 -19.59
CA LEU A 18 -4.07 4.98 -19.27
C LEU A 18 -3.09 4.11 -18.47
N LEU A 19 -1.83 4.03 -18.90
CA LEU A 19 -0.81 3.23 -18.21
C LEU A 19 -0.57 3.69 -16.78
N VAL A 20 -0.67 4.99 -16.53
CA VAL A 20 -0.47 5.56 -15.19
C VAL A 20 -1.74 5.49 -14.36
N LEU A 21 -2.88 5.87 -14.92
CA LEU A 21 -4.11 6.03 -14.14
C LEU A 21 -4.80 4.70 -13.82
N LEU A 22 -4.75 3.68 -14.69
CA LEU A 22 -5.44 2.42 -14.44
C LEU A 22 -4.99 1.73 -13.15
N PRO A 23 -3.69 1.54 -12.86
CA PRO A 23 -3.25 0.96 -11.59
C PRO A 23 -3.65 1.81 -10.38
N ILE A 24 -3.61 3.15 -10.51
CA ILE A 24 -3.98 4.09 -9.44
C ILE A 24 -5.48 4.01 -9.15
N ILE A 25 -6.32 4.02 -10.20
CA ILE A 25 -7.76 3.89 -10.04
C ILE A 25 -8.12 2.54 -9.40
N PHE A 26 -7.46 1.46 -9.82
CA PHE A 26 -7.67 0.15 -9.24
C PHE A 26 -7.29 0.12 -7.75
N TRP A 27 -6.15 0.69 -7.37
CA TRP A 27 -5.73 0.85 -5.98
C TRP A 27 -6.75 1.66 -5.16
N ALA A 28 -7.19 2.82 -5.66
CA ALA A 28 -8.18 3.66 -4.99
C ALA A 28 -9.55 2.96 -4.84
N ALA A 29 -10.01 2.27 -5.90
CA ALA A 29 -11.25 1.50 -5.87
C ALA A 29 -11.19 0.36 -4.84
N ARG A 30 -10.05 -0.35 -4.75
CA ARG A 30 -9.83 -1.37 -3.73
C ARG A 30 -9.87 -0.80 -2.31
N LEU A 31 -9.18 0.31 -2.05
CA LEU A 31 -9.21 0.97 -0.73
C LEU A 31 -10.63 1.36 -0.34
N THR A 32 -11.36 2.00 -1.24
CA THR A 32 -12.75 2.41 -1.03
C THR A 32 -13.64 1.20 -0.76
N ARG A 33 -13.51 0.13 -1.56
CA ARG A 33 -14.24 -1.13 -1.34
C ARG A 33 -13.93 -1.75 0.01
N ASN A 34 -12.67 -1.80 0.41
CA ASN A 34 -12.27 -2.37 1.71
C ASN A 34 -12.85 -1.54 2.86
N TRP A 35 -12.84 -0.22 2.73
CA TRP A 35 -13.47 0.67 3.72
C TRP A 35 -14.98 0.41 3.81
N ILE A 36 -15.72 0.38 2.68
CA ILE A 36 -17.15 0.10 2.66
C ILE A 36 -17.49 -1.24 3.34
N ILE A 37 -16.75 -2.30 3.02
CA ILE A 37 -17.00 -3.64 3.57
C ILE A 37 -16.67 -3.71 5.07
N SER A 38 -15.67 -2.96 5.53
CA SER A 38 -15.27 -2.93 6.95
C SER A 38 -16.12 -1.97 7.79
N TRP A 39 -16.94 -1.14 7.15
CA TRP A 39 -17.77 -0.16 7.83
C TRP A 39 -18.80 -0.83 8.74
N ARG A 40 -18.80 -0.49 10.02
CA ARG A 40 -19.71 -1.04 11.04
C ARG A 40 -20.60 0.02 11.71
N GLY A 41 -20.80 1.16 11.03
CA GLY A 41 -21.56 2.28 11.58
C GLY A 41 -20.68 3.30 12.31
N PHE A 42 -21.31 4.39 12.75
CA PHE A 42 -20.62 5.52 13.39
C PHE A 42 -20.20 5.23 14.84
N GLU A 43 -20.74 4.20 15.48
CA GLU A 43 -20.42 3.82 16.86
C GLU A 43 -19.14 2.95 16.95
N HIS A 44 -18.65 2.45 15.79
CA HIS A 44 -17.46 1.62 15.77
C HIS A 44 -16.20 2.48 15.59
N GLU A 45 -15.40 2.53 16.63
CA GLU A 45 -14.13 3.26 16.64
C GLU A 45 -12.95 2.32 16.37
N ASP A 46 -11.98 2.79 15.57
CA ASP A 46 -10.74 2.04 15.33
C ASP A 46 -9.92 1.96 16.64
N PHE A 47 -9.28 0.81 16.86
CA PHE A 47 -8.54 0.54 18.09
C PHE A 47 -7.44 1.57 18.40
N ARG A 48 -6.86 2.19 17.38
CA ARG A 48 -5.82 3.22 17.55
C ARG A 48 -6.34 4.43 18.31
N TYR A 49 -7.61 4.79 18.09
CA TYR A 49 -8.26 5.88 18.83
C TYR A 49 -8.62 5.45 20.25
N ILE A 50 -9.03 4.19 20.44
CA ILE A 50 -9.34 3.64 21.78
C ILE A 50 -8.08 3.64 22.64
N ASP A 51 -6.95 3.19 22.10
CA ASP A 51 -5.67 3.17 22.81
C ASP A 51 -5.18 4.59 23.18
N LEU A 52 -5.48 5.58 22.34
CA LEU A 52 -5.15 6.98 22.61
C LEU A 52 -5.99 7.59 23.74
N LYS A 53 -7.26 7.19 23.88
CA LYS A 53 -8.16 7.72 24.93
C LYS A 53 -7.69 7.36 26.34
N ASN A 54 -6.90 6.30 26.49
CA ASN A 54 -6.33 5.87 27.78
C ASN A 54 -5.13 6.74 28.22
N THR A 55 -4.75 7.74 27.41
CA THR A 55 -3.66 8.68 27.72
C THR A 55 -4.21 10.05 28.10
N ASN A 56 -3.35 10.94 28.66
CA ASN A 56 -3.74 12.32 28.96
C ASN A 56 -4.34 12.99 27.72
N ARG A 57 -5.48 13.66 27.88
CA ARG A 57 -6.30 14.23 26.79
C ARG A 57 -5.49 15.13 25.81
N LEU A 58 -4.63 16.01 26.31
CA LEU A 58 -3.79 16.86 25.47
C LEU A 58 -2.81 16.06 24.62
N ASN A 59 -2.19 15.03 25.22
CA ASN A 59 -1.30 14.12 24.48
C ASN A 59 -2.06 13.25 23.48
N ALA A 60 -3.30 12.88 23.80
CA ALA A 60 -4.16 12.10 22.90
C ALA A 60 -4.53 12.91 21.65
N GLU A 61 -4.96 14.16 21.80
CA GLU A 61 -5.31 15.03 20.66
C GLU A 61 -4.09 15.34 19.78
N PHE A 62 -2.94 15.64 20.40
CA PHE A 62 -1.69 15.87 19.67
C PHE A 62 -1.26 14.61 18.86
N ARG A 63 -1.23 13.44 19.50
CA ARG A 63 -0.87 12.19 18.84
C ARG A 63 -1.87 11.78 17.77
N ASN A 64 -3.16 12.05 17.97
CA ASN A 64 -4.20 11.83 16.99
C ASN A 64 -3.95 12.70 15.75
N PHE A 65 -3.83 13.99 15.92
CA PHE A 65 -3.63 14.91 14.80
C PHE A 65 -2.32 14.66 14.06
N PHE A 66 -1.19 14.66 14.76
CA PHE A 66 0.12 14.54 14.12
C PHE A 66 0.45 13.11 13.71
N GLY A 67 0.15 12.11 14.53
CA GLY A 67 0.54 10.70 14.29
C GLY A 67 -0.41 9.95 13.37
N ILE A 68 -1.73 10.13 13.52
CA ILE A 68 -2.72 9.35 12.77
C ILE A 68 -3.18 10.08 11.51
N HIS A 69 -3.32 11.42 11.55
CA HIS A 69 -3.85 12.17 10.41
C HIS A 69 -2.75 12.85 9.59
N LEU A 70 -1.99 13.76 10.17
CA LEU A 70 -1.07 14.61 9.43
C LEU A 70 0.09 13.83 8.84
N PHE A 71 0.81 13.06 9.64
CA PHE A 71 2.03 12.36 9.21
C PHE A 71 1.79 11.36 8.08
N PRO A 72 0.79 10.44 8.16
CA PRO A 72 0.49 9.56 7.03
C PRO A 72 0.04 10.32 5.78
N THR A 73 -0.75 11.40 5.94
CA THR A 73 -1.18 12.23 4.82
C THR A 73 0.01 12.88 4.10
N LEU A 74 0.98 13.41 4.85
CA LEU A 74 2.19 13.99 4.27
C LEU A 74 3.02 12.94 3.52
N ILE A 75 3.17 11.73 4.07
CA ILE A 75 3.89 10.64 3.39
C ILE A 75 3.18 10.25 2.10
N VAL A 76 1.87 10.06 2.10
CA VAL A 76 1.09 9.72 0.89
C VAL A 76 1.27 10.80 -0.17
N ASN A 77 1.13 12.08 0.19
CA ASN A 77 1.35 13.19 -0.75
C ASN A 77 2.78 13.21 -1.30
N PHE A 78 3.78 12.98 -0.44
CA PHE A 78 5.18 12.87 -0.87
C PHE A 78 5.39 11.69 -1.83
N CYS A 79 4.76 10.55 -1.58
CA CYS A 79 4.85 9.37 -2.44
C CYS A 79 4.14 9.53 -3.79
N LEU A 80 3.22 10.48 -3.93
CA LEU A 80 2.60 10.85 -5.21
C LEU A 80 3.46 11.82 -6.04
N TYR A 81 4.48 12.44 -5.44
CA TYR A 81 5.33 13.43 -6.11
C TYR A 81 5.96 12.94 -7.43
N PRO A 82 6.38 11.67 -7.60
CA PRO A 82 6.90 11.16 -8.86
C PRO A 82 5.95 11.32 -10.05
N LEU A 83 4.63 11.39 -9.83
CA LEU A 83 3.63 11.59 -10.88
C LEU A 83 3.78 12.93 -11.60
N ILE A 84 4.32 13.95 -10.96
CA ILE A 84 4.56 15.27 -11.56
C ILE A 84 5.46 15.12 -12.79
N PHE A 85 6.47 14.25 -12.72
CA PHE A 85 7.43 14.04 -13.80
C PHE A 85 6.82 13.27 -14.98
N ILE A 86 5.99 12.26 -14.71
CA ILE A 86 5.36 11.49 -15.79
C ILE A 86 4.22 12.27 -16.46
N PHE A 87 3.51 13.13 -15.74
CA PHE A 87 2.47 13.96 -16.34
C PHE A 87 2.98 15.27 -16.97
N SER A 88 4.30 15.53 -16.93
CA SER A 88 4.88 16.67 -17.64
C SER A 88 4.68 16.53 -19.14
N ASN A 89 4.61 17.69 -19.85
CA ASN A 89 4.36 17.72 -21.30
C ASN A 89 5.44 17.02 -22.14
N ASN A 90 6.64 16.80 -21.57
CA ASN A 90 7.77 16.19 -22.27
C ASN A 90 7.91 14.67 -22.00
N ALA A 91 7.07 14.10 -21.15
CA ALA A 91 7.11 12.67 -20.88
C ALA A 91 6.60 11.87 -22.08
N THR A 92 7.30 10.79 -22.41
CA THR A 92 6.97 9.90 -23.52
C THR A 92 6.69 8.48 -23.02
N VAL A 93 5.91 7.74 -23.80
CA VAL A 93 5.66 6.33 -23.53
C VAL A 93 6.92 5.53 -23.86
N THR A 94 7.50 4.90 -22.85
CA THR A 94 8.70 4.06 -22.97
C THR A 94 8.38 2.60 -22.66
N PRO A 95 9.19 1.62 -23.14
CA PRO A 95 9.03 0.22 -22.70
C PRO A 95 9.10 0.07 -21.17
N PHE A 96 9.90 0.89 -20.51
CA PHE A 96 10.00 0.87 -19.04
C PHE A 96 8.71 1.33 -18.36
N LEU A 97 7.96 2.28 -18.96
CA LEU A 97 6.66 2.69 -18.43
C LEU A 97 5.64 1.52 -18.44
N TYR A 98 5.64 0.68 -19.48
CA TYR A 98 4.78 -0.52 -19.50
C TYR A 98 5.13 -1.48 -18.37
N LEU A 99 6.43 -1.73 -18.15
CA LEU A 99 6.88 -2.59 -17.04
C LEU A 99 6.52 -2.00 -15.68
N ALA A 100 6.72 -0.69 -15.49
CA ALA A 100 6.35 0.01 -14.27
C ALA A 100 4.84 -0.05 -14.00
N SER A 101 4.02 0.18 -15.03
CA SER A 101 2.56 0.07 -14.94
C SER A 101 2.12 -1.36 -14.57
N LEU A 102 2.66 -2.36 -15.24
CA LEU A 102 2.37 -3.77 -14.95
C LEU A 102 2.80 -4.13 -13.52
N PHE A 103 3.99 -3.73 -13.09
CA PHE A 103 4.48 -3.96 -11.73
C PHE A 103 3.55 -3.32 -10.69
N THR A 104 3.13 -2.07 -10.92
CA THR A 104 2.20 -1.36 -10.04
C THR A 104 0.87 -2.09 -9.96
N PHE A 105 0.32 -2.50 -11.10
CA PHE A 105 -0.94 -3.24 -11.16
C PHE A 105 -0.84 -4.58 -10.42
N MET A 106 0.22 -5.35 -10.64
CA MET A 106 0.45 -6.63 -9.96
C MET A 106 0.63 -6.47 -8.44
N SER A 107 1.21 -5.35 -8.00
CA SER A 107 1.32 -5.02 -6.58
C SER A 107 -0.06 -4.82 -5.94
N VAL A 108 -0.97 -4.12 -6.62
CA VAL A 108 -2.37 -3.96 -6.17
C VAL A 108 -3.12 -5.30 -6.19
N VAL A 109 -2.86 -6.16 -7.18
CA VAL A 109 -3.44 -7.52 -7.22
C VAL A 109 -2.95 -8.35 -6.02
N LEU A 110 -1.66 -8.34 -5.73
CA LEU A 110 -1.09 -9.03 -4.56
C LEU A 110 -1.76 -8.59 -3.26
N GLU A 111 -1.89 -7.29 -3.08
CA GLU A 111 -2.53 -6.70 -1.91
C GLU A 111 -4.01 -7.10 -1.81
N THR A 112 -4.74 -7.02 -2.92
CA THR A 112 -6.15 -7.41 -3.01
C THR A 112 -6.34 -8.89 -2.63
N VAL A 113 -5.51 -9.77 -3.19
CA VAL A 113 -5.57 -11.23 -2.92
C VAL A 113 -5.25 -11.50 -1.46
N ALA A 114 -4.26 -10.83 -0.88
CA ALA A 114 -3.91 -10.99 0.53
C ALA A 114 -5.06 -10.56 1.46
N ASP A 115 -5.69 -9.42 1.19
CA ASP A 115 -6.83 -8.92 1.95
C ASP A 115 -8.05 -9.86 1.85
N GLU A 116 -8.36 -10.38 0.65
CA GLU A 116 -9.46 -11.34 0.48
C GLU A 116 -9.20 -12.64 1.24
N GLN A 117 -7.97 -13.17 1.18
CA GLN A 117 -7.59 -14.36 1.93
C GLN A 117 -7.78 -14.17 3.44
N MET A 118 -7.38 -13.02 3.98
CA MET A 118 -7.58 -12.69 5.41
C MET A 118 -9.06 -12.50 5.73
N ARG A 119 -9.82 -11.88 4.85
CA ARG A 119 -11.26 -11.66 5.01
C ARG A 119 -12.01 -12.98 5.06
N ASP A 120 -11.71 -13.89 4.13
CA ASP A 120 -12.34 -15.21 4.09
C ASP A 120 -11.99 -16.04 5.33
N PHE A 121 -10.75 -15.99 5.79
CA PHE A 121 -10.33 -16.65 7.02
C PHE A 121 -11.12 -16.14 8.25
N ARG A 122 -11.36 -14.83 8.33
CA ARG A 122 -12.09 -14.20 9.45
C ARG A 122 -13.60 -14.43 9.42
N LYS A 123 -14.18 -14.82 8.27
CA LYS A 123 -15.62 -15.14 8.16
C LYS A 123 -16.00 -16.40 8.93
N ASP A 124 -15.07 -17.34 9.07
CA ASP A 124 -15.30 -18.57 9.82
C ASP A 124 -15.12 -18.33 11.33
N PRO A 125 -16.19 -18.49 12.14
CA PRO A 125 -16.13 -18.30 13.59
C PRO A 125 -15.11 -19.23 14.27
N MET A 126 -14.81 -20.39 13.70
CA MET A 126 -13.82 -21.34 14.20
C MET A 126 -12.39 -20.78 14.16
N ASN A 127 -12.14 -19.75 13.37
CA ASN A 127 -10.85 -19.08 13.25
C ASN A 127 -10.68 -17.90 14.23
N LYS A 128 -11.67 -17.61 15.05
CA LYS A 128 -11.58 -16.54 16.06
C LYS A 128 -10.42 -16.81 17.02
N GLY A 129 -9.51 -15.85 17.16
CA GLY A 129 -8.32 -15.97 18.02
C GLY A 129 -7.18 -16.81 17.42
N LYS A 130 -7.30 -17.31 16.18
CA LYS A 130 -6.25 -18.06 15.50
C LYS A 130 -5.48 -17.20 14.50
N THR A 131 -4.27 -17.62 14.19
CA THR A 131 -3.40 -16.98 13.20
C THR A 131 -3.64 -17.55 11.80
N MET A 132 -3.79 -16.70 10.81
CA MET A 132 -3.81 -17.11 9.40
C MET A 132 -2.41 -17.53 8.96
N LYS A 133 -2.22 -18.84 8.67
CA LYS A 133 -0.91 -19.46 8.32
C LYS A 133 -0.91 -20.12 6.94
N TYR A 134 -1.86 -19.74 6.07
CA TYR A 134 -2.08 -20.40 4.78
C TYR A 134 -1.92 -19.42 3.63
N LYS A 135 -1.78 -19.95 2.40
CA LYS A 135 -1.69 -19.16 1.16
C LYS A 135 -0.54 -18.14 1.24
N LEU A 136 -0.77 -16.86 0.90
CA LEU A 136 0.25 -15.81 0.97
C LEU A 136 0.76 -15.58 2.40
N TRP A 137 -0.12 -15.70 3.39
CA TRP A 137 0.19 -15.53 4.81
C TRP A 137 1.10 -16.64 5.38
N LYS A 138 1.30 -17.72 4.65
CA LYS A 138 2.33 -18.73 4.96
C LYS A 138 3.75 -18.18 4.76
N TYR A 139 3.93 -17.29 3.79
CA TYR A 139 5.23 -16.82 3.32
C TYR A 139 5.60 -15.43 3.85
N SER A 140 4.60 -14.63 4.24
CA SER A 140 4.78 -13.31 4.82
C SER A 140 3.72 -13.05 5.89
N ARG A 141 4.10 -12.34 6.96
CA ARG A 141 3.16 -11.90 8.00
C ARG A 141 2.29 -10.73 7.55
N HIS A 142 2.77 -9.96 6.56
CA HIS A 142 2.10 -8.78 6.03
C HIS A 142 2.17 -8.73 4.48
N PRO A 143 1.60 -9.74 3.78
CA PRO A 143 1.68 -9.79 2.32
C PRO A 143 0.90 -8.67 1.64
N ASN A 144 -0.15 -8.15 2.27
CA ASN A 144 -0.88 -6.97 1.83
C ASN A 144 -0.01 -5.70 1.93
N TYR A 145 0.81 -5.54 2.97
CA TYR A 145 1.73 -4.42 3.08
C TYR A 145 2.85 -4.48 2.03
N LEU A 146 3.29 -5.68 1.68
CA LEU A 146 4.21 -5.86 0.55
C LEU A 146 3.61 -5.35 -0.76
N GLY A 147 2.34 -5.63 -1.00
CA GLY A 147 1.60 -5.10 -2.15
C GLY A 147 1.50 -3.58 -2.13
N GLU A 148 1.14 -2.99 -1.00
CA GLU A 148 1.07 -1.52 -0.84
C GLU A 148 2.43 -0.86 -1.05
N ILE A 149 3.51 -1.38 -0.47
CA ILE A 149 4.86 -0.87 -0.69
C ILE A 149 5.24 -1.01 -2.17
N GLY A 150 4.93 -2.14 -2.79
CA GLY A 150 5.14 -2.37 -4.21
C GLY A 150 4.41 -1.35 -5.09
N PHE A 151 3.17 -0.98 -4.76
CA PHE A 151 2.43 0.09 -5.43
C PHE A 151 3.20 1.41 -5.40
N TRP A 152 3.73 1.84 -4.26
CA TRP A 152 4.48 3.09 -4.12
C TRP A 152 5.81 3.07 -4.86
N PHE A 153 6.51 1.92 -4.89
CA PHE A 153 7.67 1.73 -5.78
C PHE A 153 7.27 1.79 -7.25
N GLY A 154 6.09 1.26 -7.61
CA GLY A 154 5.55 1.37 -8.95
C GLY A 154 5.31 2.81 -9.40
N ILE A 155 4.72 3.65 -8.54
CA ILE A 155 4.57 5.10 -8.77
C ILE A 155 5.94 5.77 -9.00
N TYR A 156 6.94 5.41 -8.21
CA TYR A 156 8.31 5.89 -8.42
C TYR A 156 8.87 5.44 -9.79
N PHE A 157 8.73 4.16 -10.17
CA PHE A 157 9.20 3.65 -11.46
C PHE A 157 8.50 4.34 -12.63
N MET A 158 7.22 4.64 -12.53
CA MET A 158 6.51 5.46 -13.53
C MET A 158 7.13 6.85 -13.61
N GLY A 159 7.40 7.50 -12.49
CA GLY A 159 8.02 8.84 -12.46
C GLY A 159 9.37 8.87 -13.15
N ILE A 160 10.26 7.93 -12.85
CA ILE A 160 11.60 7.88 -13.48
C ILE A 160 11.56 7.47 -14.97
N SER A 161 10.50 6.79 -15.41
CA SER A 161 10.33 6.43 -16.82
C SER A 161 10.22 7.65 -17.75
N SER A 162 9.90 8.81 -17.20
CA SER A 162 9.87 10.09 -17.92
C SER A 162 11.25 10.56 -18.38
N GLY A 163 12.32 10.08 -17.75
CA GLY A 163 13.68 10.60 -17.93
C GLY A 163 13.93 11.99 -17.32
N LEU A 164 12.91 12.59 -16.69
CA LEU A 164 12.95 13.95 -16.13
C LEU A 164 13.10 13.97 -14.61
N ALA A 165 12.88 12.83 -13.97
CA ALA A 165 12.84 12.72 -12.52
C ALA A 165 14.25 12.76 -11.91
N PRO A 166 14.48 13.59 -10.88
CA PRO A 166 15.75 13.62 -10.17
C PRO A 166 15.93 12.37 -9.29
N MET A 167 17.19 11.97 -9.05
CA MET A 167 17.48 10.75 -8.28
C MET A 167 16.89 10.75 -6.87
N TRP A 168 16.76 11.89 -6.22
CA TRP A 168 16.27 11.99 -4.84
C TRP A 168 14.82 11.53 -4.65
N ILE A 169 13.99 11.43 -5.73
CA ILE A 169 12.61 10.96 -5.60
C ILE A 169 12.52 9.49 -5.13
N ILE A 170 13.62 8.74 -5.11
CA ILE A 170 13.69 7.42 -4.46
C ILE A 170 13.31 7.49 -2.97
N LEU A 171 13.49 8.65 -2.33
CA LEU A 171 13.08 8.86 -0.94
C LEU A 171 11.57 8.74 -0.76
N CYS A 172 10.77 8.94 -1.82
CA CYS A 172 9.32 8.77 -1.76
C CYS A 172 8.93 7.34 -1.36
N PRO A 173 9.21 6.29 -2.16
CA PRO A 173 8.86 4.92 -1.77
C PRO A 173 9.66 4.42 -0.57
N LEU A 174 10.89 4.91 -0.33
CA LEU A 174 11.67 4.54 0.85
C LEU A 174 11.05 5.07 2.14
N SER A 175 10.44 6.26 2.14
CA SER A 175 9.70 6.77 3.31
C SER A 175 8.49 5.91 3.64
N MET A 176 7.76 5.43 2.62
CA MET A 176 6.65 4.50 2.80
C MET A 176 7.14 3.14 3.31
N LEU A 177 8.20 2.59 2.73
CA LEU A 177 8.82 1.35 3.21
C LEU A 177 9.22 1.48 4.69
N ALA A 178 9.87 2.58 5.06
CA ALA A 178 10.25 2.85 6.45
C ALA A 178 9.04 2.91 7.39
N LEU A 179 7.97 3.60 6.98
CA LEU A 179 6.72 3.65 7.74
C LEU A 179 6.15 2.24 8.00
N PHE A 180 6.11 1.39 6.97
CA PHE A 180 5.58 0.04 7.13
C PHE A 180 6.49 -0.84 8.00
N VAL A 181 7.80 -0.85 7.74
CA VAL A 181 8.75 -1.73 8.44
C VAL A 181 8.92 -1.34 9.91
N PHE A 182 9.01 -0.05 10.21
CA PHE A 182 9.33 0.42 11.55
C PHE A 182 8.11 0.84 12.41
N ALA A 183 6.96 1.08 11.79
CA ALA A 183 5.76 1.46 12.53
C ALA A 183 4.61 0.48 12.32
N SER A 184 4.13 0.29 11.09
CA SER A 184 2.89 -0.46 10.83
C SER A 184 3.01 -1.95 11.13
N CYS A 185 4.08 -2.61 10.64
CA CYS A 185 4.29 -4.04 10.90
C CYS A 185 4.46 -4.34 12.40
N PRO A 186 5.36 -3.65 13.15
CA PRO A 186 5.49 -3.89 14.59
C PRO A 186 4.20 -3.65 15.37
N MET A 187 3.45 -2.60 15.04
CA MET A 187 2.16 -2.33 15.69
C MET A 187 1.16 -3.47 15.50
N MET A 188 1.07 -4.01 14.28
CA MET A 188 0.16 -5.12 13.97
C MET A 188 0.64 -6.46 14.52
N ASP A 189 1.96 -6.68 14.55
CA ASP A 189 2.56 -7.86 15.17
C ASP A 189 2.31 -7.88 16.68
N ASN A 190 2.55 -6.77 17.39
CA ASN A 190 2.29 -6.64 18.83
C ASN A 190 0.82 -6.89 19.15
N ARG A 191 -0.10 -6.26 18.41
CA ARG A 191 -1.53 -6.50 18.57
C ARG A 191 -1.91 -7.97 18.33
N SER A 192 -1.24 -8.63 17.40
CA SER A 192 -1.49 -10.05 17.11
C SER A 192 -0.96 -10.95 18.23
N LEU A 193 0.18 -10.62 18.82
CA LEU A 193 0.74 -11.31 19.99
C LEU A 193 -0.20 -11.22 21.21
N GLU A 194 -0.82 -10.08 21.43
CA GLU A 194 -1.78 -9.88 22.53
C GLU A 194 -3.07 -10.70 22.35
N ASN A 195 -3.51 -10.89 21.10
CA ASN A 195 -4.82 -11.47 20.80
C ASN A 195 -4.80 -12.92 20.32
N ARG A 196 -3.61 -13.53 20.09
CA ARG A 196 -3.46 -14.87 19.50
C ARG A 196 -2.29 -15.60 20.14
N SER A 197 -2.57 -16.68 20.82
CA SER A 197 -1.57 -17.48 21.54
C SER A 197 -0.54 -18.16 20.61
N ASP A 198 -0.94 -18.46 19.36
CA ASP A 198 -0.11 -19.13 18.35
C ASP A 198 0.70 -18.18 17.47
N TYR A 199 0.60 -16.85 17.71
CA TYR A 199 1.24 -15.86 16.84
C TYR A 199 2.75 -15.77 17.04
N LYS A 200 3.24 -16.03 18.25
CA LYS A 200 4.68 -15.99 18.55
C LYS A 200 5.47 -17.00 17.70
N GLU A 201 5.01 -18.25 17.67
CA GLU A 201 5.64 -19.28 16.85
C GLU A 201 5.59 -18.95 15.35
N TYR A 202 4.45 -18.44 14.89
CA TYR A 202 4.30 -17.98 13.50
C TYR A 202 5.26 -16.85 13.17
N MET A 203 5.46 -15.89 14.07
CA MET A 203 6.35 -14.75 13.89
C MET A 203 7.82 -15.16 13.78
N GLU A 204 8.25 -16.19 14.54
CA GLU A 204 9.61 -16.72 14.50
C GLU A 204 9.94 -17.40 13.16
N LYS A 205 8.94 -18.08 12.58
CA LYS A 205 9.10 -18.87 11.35
C LYS A 205 8.83 -18.11 10.06
N THR A 206 8.03 -17.04 10.13
CA THR A 206 7.52 -16.37 8.93
C THR A 206 8.15 -14.99 8.75
N SER A 207 8.58 -14.69 7.52
CA SER A 207 9.13 -13.37 7.16
C SER A 207 8.14 -12.25 7.49
N GLN A 208 8.67 -11.10 7.94
CA GLN A 208 7.84 -9.93 8.24
C GLN A 208 7.10 -9.41 6.98
N LEU A 209 7.79 -9.27 5.86
CA LEU A 209 7.28 -8.57 4.68
C LEU A 209 7.45 -9.40 3.40
N LEU A 210 8.65 -9.91 3.12
CA LEU A 210 8.93 -10.61 1.88
C LEU A 210 8.28 -11.99 1.86
N LEU A 211 7.86 -12.45 0.68
CA LEU A 211 7.29 -13.78 0.46
C LEU A 211 8.40 -14.84 0.45
N LEU A 212 8.91 -15.17 1.62
CA LEU A 212 9.98 -16.17 1.80
C LEU A 212 9.41 -17.49 2.35
N PRO A 213 10.00 -18.64 1.99
CA PRO A 213 9.64 -19.91 2.63
C PRO A 213 9.77 -19.81 4.15
N PRO A 214 8.84 -20.39 4.93
CA PRO A 214 8.97 -20.43 6.39
C PRO A 214 10.28 -21.10 6.81
N LYS A 215 10.83 -20.61 7.89
CA LYS A 215 12.01 -21.25 8.53
C LYS A 215 11.57 -22.58 9.16
N ASN A 216 12.43 -23.56 9.09
CA ASN A 216 12.23 -24.85 9.76
C ASN A 216 12.24 -24.70 11.29
#